data_a9ee15b25533d01b2f552f34f32ca28d
#
_entry.id   a9ee15b25533d01b2f552f34f32ca28d
#
_cell.length_a   1.000
_cell.length_b   1.000
_cell.length_c   1.000
_cell.angle_alpha   90.00
_cell.angle_beta   90.00
_cell.angle_gamma   90.00
#
_symmetry.space_group_name_H-M   'P 1'
#
loop_
_entity.id
_entity.type
_entity.pdbx_description
1 polymer ?
#
loop_
_entity_poly.entity_id
_entity_poly.type
_entity_poly.pdbx_seq_one_letter_code
_entity_poly.pdbx_strand_id
1 'polypeptide(L)'
;KATQGEYPPASTYKIITALAGLEEKVIDKTTTFFCPGFYKFGNRRYHCWSKHGHGELSVVDALAQSCDVFYYQAGEKLGVDKLAQYAKGCGLGRRTGIDLDHEKKGLVPTSEWKKNRFKEPWQAGETLSISIGQGFNLVTPLQMASFIAAVGNGGTLYKPRIVTSIVDNEGRVIKEIEPEVIGGLPAGKNSLDLVRQGLFKVVQGNRGTARRIQIKGVDISGKTGTAQVFSRKKGEKFDNEKLARELQDHAWFVCYAPSEKPVIAVSVIVEHGEHGSSAAAPIAGALIKKYLGVAQPEIVELNQEDNRG
;
A
#
# COMPACT_ATOMS: atom_id res chain seq x y z
N LYS A 1 1.26 16.20 -7.61
CA LYS A 1 1.84 14.87 -7.38
C LYS A 1 0.78 13.78 -7.19
N ALA A 2 -0.35 14.05 -6.51
CA ALA A 2 -1.37 13.03 -6.19
C ALA A 2 -1.91 12.29 -7.42
N THR A 3 -2.09 12.99 -8.55
CA THR A 3 -2.64 12.45 -9.81
C THR A 3 -1.59 12.18 -10.89
N GLN A 4 -0.39 12.75 -10.75
CA GLN A 4 0.64 12.74 -11.80
C GLN A 4 1.96 12.08 -11.36
N GLY A 5 2.24 12.01 -10.06
CA GLY A 5 3.40 11.29 -9.55
C GLY A 5 3.21 9.78 -9.71
N GLU A 6 4.16 9.12 -10.35
CA GLU A 6 4.16 7.68 -10.57
C GLU A 6 5.32 7.05 -9.79
N TYR A 7 4.99 6.18 -8.82
CA TYR A 7 5.96 5.59 -7.89
C TYR A 7 5.75 4.08 -7.76
N PRO A 8 6.80 3.30 -7.49
CA PRO A 8 6.61 1.90 -7.12
C PRO A 8 5.75 1.80 -5.85
N PRO A 9 4.68 0.97 -5.85
CA PRO A 9 3.78 0.84 -4.70
C PRO A 9 4.43 0.15 -3.50
N ALA A 10 5.53 -0.55 -3.71
CA ALA A 10 6.23 -1.32 -2.69
C ALA A 10 5.28 -2.28 -1.93
N SER A 11 5.53 -2.50 -0.64
CA SER A 11 4.75 -3.46 0.16
C SER A 11 3.25 -3.16 0.27
N THR A 12 2.75 -2.02 -0.22
CA THR A 12 1.29 -1.80 -0.32
C THR A 12 0.66 -2.69 -1.40
N TYR A 13 1.42 -3.09 -2.42
CA TYR A 13 1.00 -4.03 -3.45
C TYR A 13 0.74 -5.45 -2.93
N LYS A 14 1.30 -5.83 -1.78
CA LYS A 14 1.06 -7.14 -1.15
C LYS A 14 -0.41 -7.39 -0.83
N ILE A 15 -1.21 -6.33 -0.69
CA ILE A 15 -2.66 -6.43 -0.57
C ILE A 15 -3.24 -7.10 -1.83
N ILE A 16 -2.80 -6.67 -3.01
CA ILE A 16 -3.24 -7.23 -4.29
C ILE A 16 -2.75 -8.67 -4.46
N THR A 17 -1.48 -8.93 -4.11
CA THR A 17 -0.91 -10.28 -4.17
C THR A 17 -1.64 -11.25 -3.23
N ALA A 18 -2.06 -10.76 -2.04
CA ALA A 18 -2.87 -11.55 -1.11
C ALA A 18 -4.26 -11.86 -1.69
N LEU A 19 -4.97 -10.85 -2.23
CA LEU A 19 -6.27 -11.05 -2.87
C LEU A 19 -6.16 -12.05 -4.03
N ALA A 20 -5.20 -11.84 -4.94
CA ALA A 20 -4.96 -12.74 -6.06
C ALA A 20 -4.66 -14.16 -5.60
N GLY A 21 -3.80 -14.33 -4.60
CA GLY A 21 -3.43 -15.64 -4.07
C GLY A 21 -4.61 -16.39 -3.45
N LEU A 22 -5.48 -15.69 -2.73
CA LEU A 22 -6.68 -16.24 -2.11
C LEU A 22 -7.74 -16.63 -3.17
N GLU A 23 -8.02 -15.77 -4.14
CA GLU A 23 -9.00 -16.02 -5.20
C GLU A 23 -8.58 -17.15 -6.14
N GLU A 24 -7.31 -17.20 -6.51
CA GLU A 24 -6.74 -18.25 -7.36
C GLU A 24 -6.43 -19.54 -6.56
N LYS A 25 -6.72 -19.54 -5.24
CA LYS A 25 -6.53 -20.70 -4.34
C LYS A 25 -5.08 -21.21 -4.30
N VAL A 26 -4.10 -20.36 -4.59
CA VAL A 26 -2.68 -20.68 -4.41
C VAL A 26 -2.26 -20.53 -2.94
N ILE A 27 -3.03 -19.78 -2.18
CA ILE A 27 -3.02 -19.71 -0.71
C ILE A 27 -4.47 -19.68 -0.19
N ASP A 28 -4.63 -20.07 1.06
CA ASP A 28 -5.89 -19.98 1.81
C ASP A 28 -5.64 -19.57 3.26
N LYS A 29 -6.69 -19.57 4.09
CA LYS A 29 -6.59 -19.19 5.51
C LYS A 29 -5.65 -20.09 6.34
N THR A 30 -5.42 -21.33 5.88
CA THR A 30 -4.61 -22.35 6.57
C THR A 30 -3.20 -22.46 6.01
N THR A 31 -2.98 -21.91 4.83
CA THR A 31 -1.66 -21.92 4.17
C THR A 31 -0.65 -21.12 5.00
N THR A 32 0.46 -21.76 5.36
CA THR A 32 1.60 -21.13 6.00
C THR A 32 2.86 -21.26 5.16
N PHE A 33 3.72 -20.24 5.22
CA PHE A 33 5.06 -20.29 4.65
C PHE A 33 6.09 -19.87 5.69
N PHE A 34 7.20 -20.60 5.72
CA PHE A 34 8.32 -20.31 6.60
C PHE A 34 9.24 -19.24 5.99
N CYS A 35 9.55 -18.20 6.75
CA CYS A 35 10.45 -17.13 6.38
C CYS A 35 11.75 -17.18 7.19
N PRO A 36 12.87 -17.67 6.63
CA PRO A 36 14.19 -17.66 7.27
C PRO A 36 14.96 -16.33 7.07
N GLY A 37 14.30 -15.28 6.53
CA GLY A 37 14.93 -14.01 6.17
C GLY A 37 15.31 -13.88 4.69
N PHE A 38 15.14 -14.92 3.90
CA PHE A 38 15.35 -14.91 2.46
C PHE A 38 14.57 -16.02 1.76
N TYR A 39 14.36 -15.86 0.46
CA TYR A 39 13.82 -16.87 -0.44
C TYR A 39 14.87 -17.22 -1.50
N LYS A 40 15.20 -18.51 -1.66
CA LYS A 40 16.13 -18.97 -2.69
C LYS A 40 15.35 -19.29 -3.96
N PHE A 41 15.64 -18.59 -5.03
CA PHE A 41 15.06 -18.83 -6.35
C PHE A 41 16.18 -18.94 -7.39
N GLY A 42 16.31 -20.12 -7.98
CA GLY A 42 17.48 -20.46 -8.82
C GLY A 42 18.80 -20.24 -8.06
N ASN A 43 19.69 -19.48 -8.67
CA ASN A 43 21.00 -19.16 -8.08
C ASN A 43 21.01 -17.85 -7.27
N ARG A 44 19.84 -17.23 -7.00
CA ARG A 44 19.73 -15.96 -6.29
C ARG A 44 19.00 -16.12 -4.97
N ARG A 45 19.36 -15.26 -4.00
CA ARG A 45 18.63 -15.08 -2.75
C ARG A 45 17.89 -13.75 -2.82
N TYR A 46 16.59 -13.79 -2.60
CA TYR A 46 15.71 -12.63 -2.46
C TYR A 46 15.48 -12.41 -0.96
N HIS A 47 16.01 -11.31 -0.43
CA HIS A 47 15.99 -11.05 1.00
C HIS A 47 14.62 -10.54 1.46
N CYS A 48 14.24 -10.92 2.68
CA CYS A 48 13.19 -10.27 3.43
C CYS A 48 13.77 -9.02 4.10
N TRP A 49 12.91 -8.04 4.39
CA TRP A 49 13.32 -6.88 5.17
C TRP A 49 13.80 -7.28 6.59
N SER A 50 13.19 -8.33 7.18
CA SER A 50 13.66 -8.93 8.45
C SER A 50 14.81 -9.90 8.16
N LYS A 51 16.02 -9.54 8.58
CA LYS A 51 17.25 -10.34 8.36
C LYS A 51 17.20 -11.69 9.07
N HIS A 52 16.52 -11.77 10.24
CA HIS A 52 16.36 -12.99 11.02
C HIS A 52 15.13 -13.81 10.62
N GLY A 53 14.38 -13.33 9.60
CA GLY A 53 13.14 -13.94 9.17
C GLY A 53 11.97 -13.62 10.10
N HIS A 54 10.84 -14.25 9.80
CA HIS A 54 9.59 -14.10 10.54
C HIS A 54 9.10 -15.42 11.13
N GLY A 55 9.76 -16.55 10.80
CA GLY A 55 9.26 -17.88 11.09
C GLY A 55 8.08 -18.26 10.19
N GLU A 56 7.20 -19.07 10.70
CA GLU A 56 5.99 -19.52 9.99
C GLU A 56 4.89 -18.48 10.08
N LEU A 57 4.30 -18.12 8.94
CA LEU A 57 3.28 -17.07 8.83
C LEU A 57 2.10 -17.52 7.96
N SER A 58 0.88 -17.20 8.40
CA SER A 58 -0.32 -17.17 7.57
C SER A 58 -0.39 -15.91 6.71
N VAL A 59 -1.33 -15.83 5.75
CA VAL A 59 -1.56 -14.63 4.94
C VAL A 59 -1.86 -13.39 5.78
N VAL A 60 -2.62 -13.54 6.87
CA VAL A 60 -2.98 -12.46 7.79
C VAL A 60 -1.74 -11.91 8.50
N ASP A 61 -0.91 -12.80 9.03
CA ASP A 61 0.31 -12.41 9.76
C ASP A 61 1.41 -11.92 8.81
N ALA A 62 1.46 -12.45 7.59
CA ALA A 62 2.36 -11.98 6.54
C ALA A 62 2.02 -10.54 6.08
N LEU A 63 0.74 -10.17 6.01
CA LEU A 63 0.32 -8.77 5.79
C LEU A 63 0.71 -7.89 6.97
N ALA A 64 0.41 -8.32 8.20
CA ALA A 64 0.68 -7.57 9.43
C ALA A 64 2.16 -7.22 9.58
N GLN A 65 3.03 -8.21 9.35
CA GLN A 65 4.48 -8.09 9.48
C GLN A 65 5.18 -7.75 8.16
N SER A 66 4.41 -7.58 7.08
CA SER A 66 4.95 -7.23 5.75
C SER A 66 6.04 -8.20 5.24
N CYS A 67 5.88 -9.51 5.44
CA CYS A 67 6.87 -10.52 5.07
C CYS A 67 7.04 -10.62 3.56
N ASP A 68 8.24 -10.33 3.03
CA ASP A 68 8.51 -10.45 1.59
C ASP A 68 8.52 -11.90 1.13
N VAL A 69 9.11 -12.80 1.93
CA VAL A 69 9.26 -14.22 1.58
C VAL A 69 7.91 -14.92 1.38
N PHE A 70 6.90 -14.58 2.18
CA PHE A 70 5.55 -15.08 1.98
C PHE A 70 5.02 -14.69 0.59
N TYR A 71 5.21 -13.43 0.21
CA TYR A 71 4.70 -12.89 -1.06
C TYR A 71 5.53 -13.28 -2.27
N TYR A 72 6.83 -13.57 -2.10
CA TYR A 72 7.63 -14.21 -3.16
C TYR A 72 7.05 -15.57 -3.54
N GLN A 73 6.74 -16.42 -2.55
CA GLN A 73 6.17 -17.75 -2.79
C GLN A 73 4.78 -17.69 -3.40
N ALA A 74 3.92 -16.79 -2.92
CA ALA A 74 2.59 -16.60 -3.50
C ALA A 74 2.69 -16.05 -4.93
N GLY A 75 3.55 -15.06 -5.17
CA GLY A 75 3.73 -14.44 -6.48
C GLY A 75 4.35 -15.37 -7.52
N GLU A 76 5.28 -16.23 -7.13
CA GLU A 76 5.83 -17.26 -8.01
C GLU A 76 4.75 -18.19 -8.53
N LYS A 77 3.86 -18.64 -7.66
CA LYS A 77 2.72 -19.52 -8.03
C LYS A 77 1.71 -18.82 -8.93
N LEU A 78 1.49 -17.51 -8.74
CA LEU A 78 0.55 -16.72 -9.53
C LEU A 78 1.07 -16.37 -10.91
N GLY A 79 2.35 -16.02 -11.02
CA GLY A 79 2.91 -15.44 -12.23
C GLY A 79 2.52 -13.98 -12.46
N VAL A 80 3.27 -13.29 -13.32
CA VAL A 80 3.10 -11.85 -13.55
C VAL A 80 1.77 -11.49 -14.18
N ASP A 81 1.29 -12.28 -15.13
CA ASP A 81 0.07 -11.94 -15.89
C ASP A 81 -1.18 -12.04 -15.01
N LYS A 82 -1.21 -13.01 -14.08
CA LYS A 82 -2.27 -13.13 -13.09
C LYS A 82 -2.21 -11.97 -12.09
N LEU A 83 -1.02 -11.62 -11.57
CA LEU A 83 -0.82 -10.44 -10.73
C LEU A 83 -1.30 -9.16 -11.43
N ALA A 84 -0.96 -9.00 -12.71
CA ALA A 84 -1.40 -7.87 -13.52
C ALA A 84 -2.93 -7.82 -13.71
N GLN A 85 -3.58 -8.98 -13.90
CA GLN A 85 -5.03 -9.08 -14.00
C GLN A 85 -5.70 -8.53 -12.74
N TYR A 86 -5.25 -8.99 -11.56
CA TYR A 86 -5.78 -8.51 -10.28
C TYR A 86 -5.47 -7.04 -10.01
N ALA A 87 -4.27 -6.58 -10.32
CA ALA A 87 -3.91 -5.18 -10.17
C ALA A 87 -4.80 -4.24 -11.02
N LYS A 88 -5.04 -4.62 -12.28
CA LYS A 88 -5.96 -3.88 -13.16
C LYS A 88 -7.40 -3.92 -12.66
N GLY A 89 -7.87 -5.05 -12.15
CA GLY A 89 -9.17 -5.20 -11.50
C GLY A 89 -9.30 -4.32 -10.25
N CYS A 90 -8.20 -4.11 -9.53
CA CYS A 90 -8.12 -3.19 -8.39
C CYS A 90 -8.01 -1.70 -8.80
N GLY A 91 -8.09 -1.36 -10.08
CA GLY A 91 -8.06 0.02 -10.58
C GLY A 91 -6.68 0.55 -10.91
N LEU A 92 -5.62 -0.25 -10.79
CA LEU A 92 -4.25 0.18 -11.14
C LEU A 92 -3.99 0.05 -12.65
N GLY A 93 -2.98 0.78 -13.15
CA GLY A 93 -2.61 0.77 -14.56
C GLY A 93 -3.60 1.46 -15.50
N ARG A 94 -4.60 2.16 -14.97
CA ARG A 94 -5.58 3.00 -15.68
C ARG A 94 -5.85 4.29 -14.92
N ARG A 95 -6.38 5.31 -15.60
CA ARG A 95 -6.83 6.53 -14.95
C ARG A 95 -8.02 6.23 -14.03
N THR A 96 -8.10 6.93 -12.89
CA THR A 96 -9.24 6.80 -11.97
C THR A 96 -10.48 7.49 -12.52
N GLY A 97 -10.30 8.42 -13.46
CA GLY A 97 -11.36 9.22 -14.07
C GLY A 97 -11.75 10.43 -13.24
N ILE A 98 -10.92 10.86 -12.29
CA ILE A 98 -11.13 12.12 -11.57
C ILE A 98 -11.19 13.29 -12.57
N ASP A 99 -12.07 14.27 -12.32
CA ASP A 99 -12.26 15.42 -13.20
C ASP A 99 -11.12 16.45 -13.04
N LEU A 100 -9.88 15.98 -13.28
CA LEU A 100 -8.66 16.79 -13.29
C LEU A 100 -7.80 16.41 -14.49
N ASP A 101 -7.19 17.42 -15.11
CA ASP A 101 -6.33 17.23 -16.27
C ASP A 101 -5.02 16.50 -15.91
N HIS A 102 -4.43 15.88 -16.94
CA HIS A 102 -3.11 15.26 -16.90
C HIS A 102 -2.96 14.09 -15.90
N GLU A 103 -4.05 13.44 -15.50
CA GLU A 103 -3.98 12.24 -14.66
C GLU A 103 -3.12 11.15 -15.34
N LYS A 104 -2.16 10.61 -14.60
CA LYS A 104 -1.30 9.49 -15.02
C LYS A 104 -1.98 8.15 -14.73
N LYS A 105 -1.71 7.16 -15.58
CA LYS A 105 -2.31 5.82 -15.44
C LYS A 105 -1.47 4.84 -14.64
N GLY A 106 -0.21 5.21 -14.33
CA GLY A 106 0.74 4.24 -13.76
C GLY A 106 1.14 3.16 -14.77
N LEU A 107 1.77 2.11 -14.26
CA LEU A 107 2.18 0.95 -15.04
C LEU A 107 1.93 -0.33 -14.26
N VAL A 108 1.17 -1.24 -14.85
CA VAL A 108 1.02 -2.63 -14.40
C VAL A 108 1.66 -3.51 -15.47
N PRO A 109 2.88 -4.04 -15.24
CA PRO A 109 3.61 -4.80 -16.23
C PRO A 109 2.96 -6.19 -16.45
N THR A 110 3.06 -6.67 -17.70
CA THR A 110 2.70 -8.03 -18.11
C THR A 110 3.87 -8.65 -18.86
N SER A 111 3.83 -9.96 -19.08
CA SER A 111 4.81 -10.64 -19.93
C SER A 111 4.83 -10.05 -21.36
N GLU A 112 3.67 -9.76 -21.90
CA GLU A 112 3.51 -9.13 -23.22
C GLU A 112 4.05 -7.70 -23.23
N TRP A 113 3.76 -6.88 -22.21
CA TRP A 113 4.30 -5.52 -22.09
C TRP A 113 5.83 -5.53 -22.14
N LYS A 114 6.49 -6.43 -21.41
CA LYS A 114 7.95 -6.52 -21.40
C LYS A 114 8.48 -6.92 -22.79
N LYS A 115 7.89 -7.94 -23.41
CA LYS A 115 8.24 -8.39 -24.77
C LYS A 115 8.12 -7.25 -25.79
N ASN A 116 7.04 -6.46 -25.71
CA ASN A 116 6.82 -5.34 -26.62
C ASN A 116 7.78 -4.17 -26.36
N ARG A 117 8.09 -3.87 -25.11
CA ARG A 117 8.91 -2.72 -24.70
C ARG A 117 10.42 -2.96 -24.86
N PHE A 118 10.89 -4.15 -24.43
CA PHE A 118 12.32 -4.48 -24.36
C PHE A 118 12.77 -5.54 -25.37
N LYS A 119 11.83 -6.16 -26.10
CA LYS A 119 12.09 -7.28 -27.01
C LYS A 119 12.67 -8.51 -26.31
N GLU A 120 12.42 -8.64 -25.02
CA GLU A 120 12.90 -9.72 -24.16
C GLU A 120 11.73 -10.47 -23.51
N PRO A 121 11.87 -11.79 -23.27
CA PRO A 121 10.88 -12.54 -22.52
C PRO A 121 10.87 -12.11 -21.04
N TRP A 122 9.73 -12.33 -20.39
CA TRP A 122 9.63 -12.17 -18.94
C TRP A 122 10.51 -13.19 -18.22
N GLN A 123 11.29 -12.72 -17.24
CA GLN A 123 12.10 -13.59 -16.40
C GLN A 123 11.33 -13.91 -15.12
N ALA A 124 11.25 -15.20 -14.75
CA ALA A 124 10.47 -15.64 -13.56
C ALA A 124 10.88 -14.92 -12.26
N GLY A 125 12.17 -14.59 -12.11
CA GLY A 125 12.66 -13.82 -10.96
C GLY A 125 12.12 -12.38 -10.86
N GLU A 126 11.68 -11.79 -11.97
CA GLU A 126 11.05 -10.47 -11.98
C GLU A 126 9.67 -10.51 -11.32
N THR A 127 8.96 -11.65 -11.43
CA THR A 127 7.68 -11.85 -10.75
C THR A 127 7.79 -11.71 -9.25
N LEU A 128 8.89 -12.16 -8.65
CA LEU A 128 9.14 -12.01 -7.22
C LEU A 128 9.19 -10.53 -6.82
N SER A 129 9.88 -9.70 -7.61
CA SER A 129 9.91 -8.25 -7.36
C SER A 129 8.53 -7.61 -7.54
N ILE A 130 7.79 -8.01 -8.59
CA ILE A 130 6.43 -7.51 -8.84
C ILE A 130 5.48 -7.88 -7.70
N SER A 131 5.58 -9.09 -7.14
CA SER A 131 4.68 -9.56 -6.08
C SER A 131 4.74 -8.76 -4.78
N ILE A 132 5.83 -8.02 -4.57
CA ILE A 132 6.01 -7.10 -3.44
C ILE A 132 5.94 -5.62 -3.85
N GLY A 133 5.47 -5.34 -5.07
CA GLY A 133 5.26 -3.98 -5.58
C GLY A 133 6.53 -3.22 -5.97
N GLN A 134 7.59 -3.96 -6.29
CA GLN A 134 8.84 -3.42 -6.82
C GLN A 134 8.96 -3.70 -8.33
N GLY A 135 10.12 -3.45 -8.91
CA GLY A 135 10.37 -3.66 -10.33
C GLY A 135 9.66 -2.60 -11.19
N PHE A 136 8.90 -3.03 -12.19
CA PHE A 136 8.28 -2.12 -13.18
C PHE A 136 6.91 -1.56 -12.73
N ASN A 137 6.37 -1.96 -11.57
CA ASN A 137 5.11 -1.41 -11.06
C ASN A 137 5.21 0.09 -10.80
N LEU A 138 4.27 0.87 -11.33
CA LEU A 138 4.11 2.30 -11.03
C LEU A 138 2.65 2.62 -10.76
N VAL A 139 2.40 3.37 -9.69
CA VAL A 139 1.07 3.81 -9.28
C VAL A 139 1.07 5.28 -8.88
N THR A 140 -0.10 5.93 -8.96
CA THR A 140 -0.28 7.26 -8.40
C THR A 140 -0.83 7.17 -6.97
N PRO A 141 -0.58 8.18 -6.11
CA PRO A 141 -1.19 8.25 -4.78
C PRO A 141 -2.71 8.19 -4.81
N LEU A 142 -3.34 8.77 -5.81
CA LEU A 142 -4.81 8.73 -5.98
C LEU A 142 -5.30 7.30 -6.28
N GLN A 143 -4.62 6.55 -7.15
CA GLN A 143 -4.94 5.14 -7.39
C GLN A 143 -4.90 4.34 -6.10
N MET A 144 -3.85 4.55 -5.29
CA MET A 144 -3.72 3.84 -4.01
C MET A 144 -4.77 4.27 -2.98
N ALA A 145 -5.18 5.54 -2.96
CA ALA A 145 -6.29 6.01 -2.12
C ALA A 145 -7.62 5.37 -2.54
N SER A 146 -7.92 5.34 -3.84
CA SER A 146 -9.14 4.71 -4.39
C SER A 146 -9.16 3.19 -4.12
N PHE A 147 -8.00 2.52 -4.30
CA PHE A 147 -7.87 1.11 -4.03
C PHE A 147 -8.09 0.77 -2.55
N ILE A 148 -7.42 1.49 -1.63
CA ILE A 148 -7.57 1.20 -0.20
C ILE A 148 -8.97 1.59 0.32
N ALA A 149 -9.63 2.58 -0.27
CA ALA A 149 -11.02 2.91 0.00
C ALA A 149 -11.95 1.75 -0.40
N ALA A 150 -11.70 1.14 -1.57
CA ALA A 150 -12.46 -0.02 -2.02
C ALA A 150 -12.26 -1.25 -1.12
N VAL A 151 -11.04 -1.48 -0.61
CA VAL A 151 -10.78 -2.54 0.39
C VAL A 151 -11.57 -2.27 1.67
N GLY A 152 -11.62 -1.03 2.12
CA GLY A 152 -12.33 -0.63 3.33
C GLY A 152 -13.85 -0.76 3.22
N ASN A 153 -14.43 -0.37 2.09
CA ASN A 153 -15.89 -0.31 1.89
C ASN A 153 -16.54 -1.64 1.45
N GLY A 154 -15.77 -2.73 1.42
CA GLY A 154 -16.30 -4.05 1.05
C GLY A 154 -16.16 -4.38 -0.43
N GLY A 155 -15.33 -3.66 -1.19
CA GLY A 155 -14.93 -4.01 -2.55
C GLY A 155 -15.43 -3.10 -3.65
N THR A 156 -16.20 -2.06 -3.37
CA THR A 156 -16.75 -1.15 -4.40
C THR A 156 -15.73 -0.09 -4.80
N LEU A 157 -15.43 -0.01 -6.09
CA LEU A 157 -14.61 1.05 -6.68
C LEU A 157 -15.49 2.21 -7.14
N TYR A 158 -15.23 3.40 -6.61
CA TYR A 158 -15.88 4.65 -7.03
C TYR A 158 -14.96 5.50 -7.87
N LYS A 159 -15.53 6.26 -8.82
CA LYS A 159 -14.86 7.36 -9.50
C LYS A 159 -14.57 8.46 -8.47
N PRO A 160 -13.30 8.87 -8.27
CA PRO A 160 -13.02 10.00 -7.41
C PRO A 160 -13.64 11.28 -7.96
N ARG A 161 -14.21 12.10 -7.09
CA ARG A 161 -14.80 13.40 -7.45
C ARG A 161 -14.31 14.49 -6.50
N ILE A 162 -14.17 15.71 -7.00
CA ILE A 162 -13.79 16.89 -6.22
C ILE A 162 -14.96 17.87 -6.06
N VAL A 163 -16.03 17.65 -6.82
CA VAL A 163 -17.27 18.44 -6.74
C VAL A 163 -18.36 17.53 -6.22
N THR A 164 -19.07 17.96 -5.19
CA THR A 164 -20.23 17.26 -4.61
C THR A 164 -21.55 17.92 -4.98
N SER A 165 -21.53 19.25 -5.17
CA SER A 165 -22.72 20.00 -5.57
C SER A 165 -22.34 21.27 -6.33
N ILE A 166 -23.27 21.78 -7.11
CA ILE A 166 -23.24 23.09 -7.76
C ILE A 166 -24.33 23.95 -7.11
N VAL A 167 -23.96 25.12 -6.64
CA VAL A 167 -24.86 26.04 -5.97
C VAL A 167 -24.98 27.38 -6.73
N ASP A 168 -26.11 28.09 -6.61
CA ASP A 168 -26.27 29.44 -7.10
C ASP A 168 -25.58 30.48 -6.20
N ASN A 169 -25.66 31.74 -6.58
CA ASN A 169 -25.07 32.86 -5.81
C ASN A 169 -25.70 33.05 -4.41
N GLU A 170 -26.87 32.47 -4.17
CA GLU A 170 -27.59 32.52 -2.90
C GLU A 170 -27.35 31.26 -2.04
N GLY A 171 -26.50 30.33 -2.52
CA GLY A 171 -26.13 29.07 -1.81
C GLY A 171 -27.15 27.95 -1.98
N ARG A 172 -28.15 28.08 -2.82
CA ARG A 172 -29.13 27.02 -3.11
C ARG A 172 -28.53 25.99 -4.04
N VAL A 173 -28.71 24.70 -3.74
CA VAL A 173 -28.19 23.60 -4.56
C VAL A 173 -28.96 23.56 -5.89
N ILE A 174 -28.26 23.81 -7.01
CA ILE A 174 -28.76 23.66 -8.37
C ILE A 174 -28.66 22.21 -8.85
N LYS A 175 -27.55 21.53 -8.46
CA LYS A 175 -27.27 20.16 -8.88
C LYS A 175 -26.43 19.46 -7.84
N GLU A 176 -26.81 18.26 -7.44
CA GLU A 176 -25.98 17.32 -6.72
C GLU A 176 -25.25 16.39 -7.69
N ILE A 177 -24.01 16.03 -7.35
CA ILE A 177 -23.20 15.08 -8.11
C ILE A 177 -23.17 13.78 -7.33
N GLU A 178 -23.89 12.78 -7.80
CA GLU A 178 -23.98 11.47 -7.13
C GLU A 178 -22.67 10.68 -7.25
N PRO A 179 -22.36 9.79 -6.25
CA PRO A 179 -21.24 8.87 -6.36
C PRO A 179 -21.40 7.92 -7.55
N GLU A 180 -20.37 7.83 -8.39
CA GLU A 180 -20.34 6.94 -9.55
C GLU A 180 -19.55 5.66 -9.22
N VAL A 181 -20.20 4.50 -9.31
CA VAL A 181 -19.55 3.18 -9.19
C VAL A 181 -18.91 2.83 -10.55
N ILE A 182 -17.59 2.62 -10.56
CA ILE A 182 -16.82 2.26 -11.76
C ILE A 182 -16.39 0.80 -11.79
N GLY A 183 -16.76 0.01 -10.78
CA GLY A 183 -16.47 -1.41 -10.69
C GLY A 183 -16.40 -1.95 -9.28
N GLY A 184 -15.87 -3.15 -9.16
CA GLY A 184 -15.62 -3.83 -7.89
C GLY A 184 -14.25 -4.49 -7.87
N LEU A 185 -13.71 -4.70 -6.70
CA LEU A 185 -12.47 -5.48 -6.54
C LEU A 185 -12.71 -6.93 -7.01
N PRO A 186 -11.74 -7.55 -7.71
CA PRO A 186 -11.84 -8.93 -8.16
C PRO A 186 -11.60 -9.90 -6.99
N ALA A 187 -12.43 -9.83 -5.95
CA ALA A 187 -12.27 -10.61 -4.73
C ALA A 187 -13.61 -10.86 -4.06
N GLY A 188 -13.83 -12.10 -3.64
CA GLY A 188 -14.97 -12.49 -2.84
C GLY A 188 -14.86 -11.99 -1.39
N LYS A 189 -16.01 -11.99 -0.70
CA LYS A 189 -16.09 -11.50 0.70
C LYS A 189 -15.07 -12.18 1.61
N ASN A 190 -14.90 -13.49 1.52
CA ASN A 190 -14.02 -14.25 2.42
C ASN A 190 -12.55 -13.83 2.25
N SER A 191 -12.07 -13.64 1.02
CA SER A 191 -10.71 -13.18 0.73
C SER A 191 -10.50 -11.75 1.21
N LEU A 192 -11.49 -10.89 0.97
CA LEU A 192 -11.43 -9.49 1.40
C LEU A 192 -11.42 -9.39 2.94
N ASP A 193 -12.20 -10.20 3.64
CA ASP A 193 -12.23 -10.22 5.12
C ASP A 193 -10.87 -10.68 5.70
N LEU A 194 -10.21 -11.69 5.11
CA LEU A 194 -8.87 -12.11 5.53
C LEU A 194 -7.83 -10.99 5.30
N VAL A 195 -7.89 -10.32 4.17
CA VAL A 195 -7.02 -9.17 3.88
C VAL A 195 -7.27 -8.03 4.86
N ARG A 196 -8.52 -7.67 5.14
CA ARG A 196 -8.89 -6.64 6.12
C ARG A 196 -8.39 -6.98 7.54
N GLN A 197 -8.46 -8.25 7.95
CA GLN A 197 -7.87 -8.73 9.21
C GLN A 197 -6.35 -8.50 9.24
N GLY A 198 -5.65 -8.79 8.15
CA GLY A 198 -4.21 -8.52 8.04
C GLY A 198 -3.90 -7.04 8.15
N LEU A 199 -4.65 -6.17 7.44
CA LEU A 199 -4.50 -4.72 7.48
C LEU A 199 -4.80 -4.12 8.86
N PHE A 200 -5.81 -4.66 9.57
CA PHE A 200 -6.08 -4.32 10.96
C PHE A 200 -4.87 -4.63 11.85
N LYS A 201 -4.30 -5.84 11.72
CA LYS A 201 -3.12 -6.24 12.51
C LYS A 201 -1.86 -5.41 12.19
N VAL A 202 -1.76 -4.77 11.03
CA VAL A 202 -0.64 -3.84 10.71
C VAL A 202 -0.56 -2.71 11.74
N VAL A 203 -1.69 -2.19 12.19
CA VAL A 203 -1.76 -1.09 13.16
C VAL A 203 -2.08 -1.60 14.56
N GLN A 204 -3.08 -2.47 14.73
CA GLN A 204 -3.59 -2.89 16.03
C GLN A 204 -2.89 -4.14 16.59
N GLY A 205 -2.19 -4.90 15.76
CA GLY A 205 -1.51 -6.14 16.17
C GLY A 205 -0.15 -5.90 16.87
N ASN A 206 0.22 -6.79 17.78
CA ASN A 206 1.46 -6.68 18.57
C ASN A 206 2.75 -6.69 17.71
N ARG A 207 2.71 -7.31 16.51
CA ARG A 207 3.82 -7.37 15.55
C ARG A 207 3.56 -6.51 14.31
N GLY A 208 2.57 -5.61 14.34
CA GLY A 208 2.21 -4.77 13.24
C GLY A 208 3.28 -3.72 12.92
N THR A 209 3.51 -3.48 11.62
CA THR A 209 4.56 -2.54 11.16
C THR A 209 4.21 -1.07 11.40
N ALA A 210 2.95 -0.74 11.71
CA ALA A 210 2.50 0.64 11.96
C ALA A 210 1.88 0.84 13.35
N ARG A 211 2.24 0.04 14.36
CA ARG A 211 1.72 0.15 15.74
C ARG A 211 1.81 1.54 16.36
N ARG A 212 2.83 2.31 15.97
CA ARG A 212 3.09 3.65 16.52
C ARG A 212 1.99 4.67 16.25
N ILE A 213 1.11 4.41 15.29
CA ILE A 213 0.01 5.31 14.94
C ILE A 213 -1.34 4.90 15.53
N GLN A 214 -1.38 3.98 16.49
CA GLN A 214 -2.60 3.65 17.20
C GLN A 214 -3.23 4.89 17.82
N ILE A 215 -4.54 5.04 17.65
CA ILE A 215 -5.32 6.14 18.20
C ILE A 215 -6.33 5.53 19.16
N LYS A 216 -6.33 6.00 20.42
CA LYS A 216 -7.30 5.52 21.41
C LYS A 216 -8.73 5.78 20.92
N GLY A 217 -9.54 4.74 20.86
CA GLY A 217 -10.94 4.81 20.42
C GLY A 217 -11.16 4.83 18.91
N VAL A 218 -10.09 4.70 18.09
CA VAL A 218 -10.20 4.61 16.64
C VAL A 218 -9.34 3.48 16.11
N ASP A 219 -9.98 2.47 15.55
CA ASP A 219 -9.29 1.37 14.90
C ASP A 219 -8.92 1.74 13.46
N ILE A 220 -7.65 1.60 13.14
CA ILE A 220 -7.11 1.90 11.81
C ILE A 220 -6.65 0.59 11.17
N SER A 221 -7.04 0.39 9.92
CA SER A 221 -6.50 -0.67 9.06
C SER A 221 -5.63 -0.05 7.97
N GLY A 222 -4.44 -0.61 7.73
CA GLY A 222 -3.55 -0.02 6.72
C GLY A 222 -2.36 -0.89 6.35
N LYS A 223 -1.47 -0.36 5.51
CA LYS A 223 -0.26 -1.04 5.06
C LYS A 223 0.88 -0.05 4.85
N THR A 224 2.04 -0.35 5.42
CA THR A 224 3.30 0.35 5.16
C THR A 224 3.94 -0.11 3.87
N GLY A 225 4.67 0.77 3.21
CA GLY A 225 5.53 0.47 2.07
C GLY A 225 6.85 1.24 2.14
N THR A 226 7.89 0.67 1.55
CA THR A 226 9.19 1.30 1.35
C THR A 226 9.61 1.01 -0.08
N ALA A 227 9.55 2.03 -0.94
CA ALA A 227 9.80 1.92 -2.37
C ALA A 227 11.26 2.25 -2.66
N GLN A 228 12.01 1.26 -3.15
CA GLN A 228 13.41 1.45 -3.53
C GLN A 228 13.52 2.37 -4.75
N VAL A 229 14.38 3.41 -4.64
CA VAL A 229 14.62 4.38 -5.72
C VAL A 229 15.61 3.83 -6.74
N PHE A 230 16.54 2.96 -6.33
CA PHE A 230 17.53 2.35 -7.22
C PHE A 230 17.80 0.87 -6.89
N SER A 231 18.24 0.12 -7.90
CA SER A 231 18.62 -1.28 -7.72
C SER A 231 20.00 -1.39 -7.06
N ARG A 232 20.06 -2.02 -5.90
CA ARG A 232 21.33 -2.24 -5.18
C ARG A 232 22.17 -3.32 -5.87
N LYS A 233 23.47 -3.07 -6.06
CA LYS A 233 24.39 -4.09 -6.54
C LYS A 233 24.64 -5.15 -5.48
N LYS A 234 24.88 -6.39 -5.92
CA LYS A 234 25.11 -7.54 -5.04
C LYS A 234 26.36 -7.29 -4.16
N GLY A 235 26.18 -7.30 -2.83
CA GLY A 235 27.28 -7.18 -1.86
C GLY A 235 27.55 -5.79 -1.29
N GLU A 236 26.94 -4.74 -1.81
CA GLU A 236 27.06 -3.40 -1.24
C GLU A 236 26.16 -3.27 0.02
N LYS A 237 26.78 -3.03 1.16
CA LYS A 237 26.09 -2.62 2.38
C LYS A 237 25.88 -1.11 2.32
N PHE A 238 24.70 -0.69 1.90
CA PHE A 238 24.32 0.71 2.02
C PHE A 238 23.54 0.92 3.33
N ASP A 239 23.99 1.91 4.08
CA ASP A 239 23.24 2.50 5.17
C ASP A 239 22.35 3.59 4.54
N ASN A 240 21.03 3.40 4.57
CA ASN A 240 20.09 4.32 3.93
C ASN A 240 20.21 5.73 4.53
N GLU A 241 20.53 5.82 5.83
CA GLU A 241 20.74 7.12 6.54
C GLU A 241 21.98 7.88 6.04
N LYS A 242 22.93 7.18 5.40
CA LYS A 242 24.17 7.79 4.84
C LYS A 242 24.09 8.08 3.34
N LEU A 243 22.99 7.69 2.69
CA LEU A 243 22.77 8.01 1.28
C LEU A 243 22.41 9.49 1.11
N ALA A 244 22.84 10.07 -0.02
CA ALA A 244 22.31 11.35 -0.45
C ALA A 244 20.77 11.27 -0.51
N ARG A 245 20.08 12.34 -0.07
CA ARG A 245 18.62 12.34 0.12
C ARG A 245 17.86 11.86 -1.11
N GLU A 246 18.33 12.21 -2.31
CA GLU A 246 17.70 11.83 -3.58
C GLU A 246 17.75 10.32 -3.87
N LEU A 247 18.62 9.59 -3.15
CA LEU A 247 18.77 8.13 -3.28
C LEU A 247 18.06 7.35 -2.18
N GLN A 248 17.50 8.04 -1.19
CA GLN A 248 16.74 7.39 -0.12
C GLN A 248 15.41 6.84 -0.64
N ASP A 249 14.96 5.76 -0.04
CA ASP A 249 13.72 5.09 -0.42
C ASP A 249 12.49 5.98 -0.16
N HIS A 250 11.44 5.85 -0.98
CA HIS A 250 10.17 6.54 -0.72
C HIS A 250 9.35 5.79 0.31
N ALA A 251 8.76 6.51 1.25
CA ALA A 251 7.92 5.98 2.30
C ALA A 251 6.44 6.01 1.90
N TRP A 252 5.75 4.86 1.99
CA TRP A 252 4.32 4.73 1.74
C TRP A 252 3.54 4.34 2.99
N PHE A 253 2.35 4.87 3.13
CA PHE A 253 1.33 4.33 4.01
C PHE A 253 -0.05 4.53 3.38
N VAL A 254 -0.81 3.44 3.29
CA VAL A 254 -2.22 3.46 2.85
C VAL A 254 -3.08 2.90 3.96
N CYS A 255 -4.22 3.53 4.25
CA CYS A 255 -5.09 3.12 5.34
C CYS A 255 -6.53 3.60 5.18
N TYR A 256 -7.42 3.04 5.97
CA TYR A 256 -8.78 3.52 6.18
C TYR A 256 -9.15 3.45 7.65
N ALA A 257 -10.10 4.26 8.06
CA ALA A 257 -10.60 4.34 9.43
C ALA A 257 -12.06 4.81 9.51
N PRO A 258 -12.84 4.41 10.53
CA PRO A 258 -12.58 3.26 11.41
C PRO A 258 -12.56 1.93 10.65
N SER A 259 -11.93 0.88 11.20
CA SER A 259 -11.75 -0.39 10.49
C SER A 259 -13.04 -1.10 10.08
N GLU A 260 -14.08 -1.04 10.95
CA GLU A 260 -15.37 -1.71 10.67
C GLU A 260 -16.27 -0.90 9.73
N LYS A 261 -16.42 0.40 10.00
CA LYS A 261 -17.26 1.33 9.22
C LYS A 261 -16.41 2.50 8.73
N PRO A 262 -15.62 2.31 7.68
CA PRO A 262 -14.71 3.34 7.18
C PRO A 262 -15.45 4.58 6.69
N VAL A 263 -14.98 5.73 7.12
CA VAL A 263 -15.47 7.05 6.67
C VAL A 263 -14.35 7.87 6.01
N ILE A 264 -13.10 7.43 6.16
CA ILE A 264 -11.95 8.05 5.51
C ILE A 264 -10.96 6.98 5.03
N ALA A 265 -10.42 7.19 3.84
CA ALA A 265 -9.27 6.45 3.34
C ALA A 265 -8.14 7.43 2.99
N VAL A 266 -6.91 7.05 3.30
CA VAL A 266 -5.74 7.91 3.18
C VAL A 266 -4.62 7.17 2.47
N SER A 267 -3.98 7.81 1.51
CA SER A 267 -2.74 7.37 0.88
C SER A 267 -1.70 8.46 1.02
N VAL A 268 -0.61 8.15 1.70
CA VAL A 268 0.52 9.06 1.92
C VAL A 268 1.76 8.49 1.27
N ILE A 269 2.43 9.32 0.48
CA ILE A 269 3.81 9.10 0.04
C ILE A 269 4.69 10.24 0.53
N VAL A 270 5.84 9.88 1.09
CA VAL A 270 6.91 10.82 1.43
C VAL A 270 8.11 10.44 0.58
N GLU A 271 8.39 11.29 -0.41
CA GLU A 271 9.57 11.11 -1.26
C GLU A 271 10.83 11.18 -0.39
N HIS A 272 11.72 10.20 -0.56
CA HIS A 272 12.98 10.11 0.19
C HIS A 272 12.78 10.08 1.73
N GLY A 273 11.63 9.52 2.16
CA GLY A 273 11.25 9.42 3.57
C GLY A 273 11.66 8.11 4.24
N GLU A 274 12.44 7.28 3.56
CA GLU A 274 13.00 6.00 4.00
C GLU A 274 11.93 4.96 4.36
N HIS A 275 11.28 5.07 5.52
CA HIS A 275 10.38 4.03 6.01
C HIS A 275 8.93 4.50 6.14
N GLY A 276 8.01 3.72 5.59
CA GLY A 276 6.57 4.00 5.66
C GLY A 276 6.05 4.12 7.10
N SER A 277 6.62 3.37 8.05
CA SER A 277 6.20 3.37 9.46
C SER A 277 6.61 4.65 10.22
N SER A 278 7.73 5.28 9.86
CA SER A 278 8.27 6.46 10.56
C SER A 278 7.93 7.78 9.88
N ALA A 279 7.81 7.81 8.54
CA ALA A 279 7.54 9.03 7.80
C ALA A 279 6.07 9.15 7.34
N ALA A 280 5.54 8.15 6.64
CA ALA A 280 4.21 8.27 6.03
C ALA A 280 3.05 7.95 6.99
N ALA A 281 3.20 6.93 7.85
CA ALA A 281 2.13 6.51 8.75
C ALA A 281 1.76 7.59 9.79
N PRO A 282 2.69 8.34 10.42
CA PRO A 282 2.32 9.42 11.35
C PRO A 282 1.50 10.52 10.69
N ILE A 283 1.79 10.88 9.43
CA ILE A 283 1.02 11.87 8.67
C ILE A 283 -0.42 11.38 8.47
N ALA A 284 -0.61 10.11 8.07
CA ALA A 284 -1.93 9.52 7.93
C ALA A 284 -2.69 9.50 9.27
N GLY A 285 -2.01 9.15 10.37
CA GLY A 285 -2.58 9.18 11.72
C GLY A 285 -3.06 10.58 12.12
N ALA A 286 -2.29 11.62 11.82
CA ALA A 286 -2.67 13.02 12.07
C ALA A 286 -3.90 13.45 11.25
N LEU A 287 -3.94 13.07 9.96
CA LEU A 287 -5.10 13.33 9.08
C LEU A 287 -6.36 12.65 9.60
N ILE A 288 -6.27 11.38 10.00
CA ILE A 288 -7.39 10.63 10.57
C ILE A 288 -7.89 11.28 11.86
N LYS A 289 -6.99 11.64 12.80
CA LYS A 289 -7.36 12.35 14.04
C LYS A 289 -8.12 13.63 13.74
N LYS A 290 -7.60 14.45 12.85
CA LYS A 290 -8.24 15.72 12.47
C LYS A 290 -9.61 15.50 11.85
N TYR A 291 -9.72 14.56 10.91
CA TYR A 291 -10.97 14.27 10.20
C TYR A 291 -12.07 13.74 11.13
N LEU A 292 -11.70 12.88 12.08
CA LEU A 292 -12.63 12.29 13.05
C LEU A 292 -12.89 13.17 14.28
N GLY A 293 -12.30 14.36 14.38
CA GLY A 293 -12.45 15.25 15.52
C GLY A 293 -11.90 14.69 16.84
N VAL A 294 -10.91 13.77 16.76
CA VAL A 294 -10.26 13.23 17.97
C VAL A 294 -9.30 14.28 18.51
N ALA A 295 -9.55 14.71 19.77
CA ALA A 295 -8.72 15.71 20.44
C ALA A 295 -7.24 15.30 20.41
N GLN A 296 -6.38 16.23 20.03
CA GLN A 296 -4.95 16.08 20.23
C GLN A 296 -4.68 16.21 21.74
N PRO A 297 -3.77 15.41 22.34
CA PRO A 297 -3.28 15.77 23.66
C PRO A 297 -2.70 17.18 23.54
N GLU A 298 -3.11 18.06 24.45
CA GLU A 298 -2.49 19.39 24.57
C GLU A 298 -0.98 19.20 24.62
N ILE A 299 -0.27 19.86 23.72
CA ILE A 299 1.18 20.00 23.85
C ILE A 299 1.35 20.93 25.05
N VAL A 300 1.63 20.36 26.22
CA VAL A 300 2.12 21.13 27.35
C VAL A 300 3.49 21.65 26.89
N GLU A 301 3.53 22.89 26.44
CA GLU A 301 4.78 23.63 26.32
C GLU A 301 5.41 23.62 27.71
N LEU A 302 6.45 22.82 27.90
CA LEU A 302 7.33 22.95 29.04
C LEU A 302 8.02 24.30 28.86
N ASN A 303 7.43 25.34 29.48
CA ASN A 303 8.06 26.62 29.65
C ASN A 303 9.41 26.36 30.33
N GLN A 304 10.48 26.55 29.57
CA GLN A 304 11.83 26.72 30.12
C GLN A 304 11.88 28.10 30.78
N GLU A 305 11.24 28.26 31.91
CA GLU A 305 11.52 29.31 32.87
C GLU A 305 11.89 28.62 34.18
N ASP A 306 13.12 28.70 34.50
CA ASP A 306 13.81 28.84 35.78
C ASP A 306 15.15 28.11 35.78
N ASN A 307 16.14 28.79 35.30
CA ASN A 307 17.50 28.64 35.80
C ASN A 307 18.20 30.02 35.76
N ARG A 308 17.75 30.88 36.65
CA ARG A 308 18.57 31.98 37.22
C ARG A 308 18.44 31.92 38.72
N GLY A 309 19.42 31.34 39.34
CA GLY A 309 19.66 31.32 40.75
C GLY A 309 21.09 30.85 40.97
#